data_256f0c68354010e09ad1cd1c13d6dfaa
#
_entry.id   256f0c68354010e09ad1cd1c13d6dfaa
#
_cell.length_a   1.000
_cell.length_b   1.000
_cell.length_c   1.000
_cell.angle_alpha   90.00
_cell.angle_beta   90.00
_cell.angle_gamma   90.00
#
_symmetry.space_group_name_H-M   'P 1'
#
loop_
_entity.id
_entity.type
_entity.pdbx_description
1 polymer ?
#
loop_
_entity_poly.entity_id
_entity_poly.type
_entity_poly.pdbx_seq_one_letter_code
_entity_poly.pdbx_strand_id
1 'polypeptide(L)'
;MPVTQVYHQMKAYLLLFIASATLWLSSCSKKINPAKPQLAATAFKLDSLPDSEIDIPIQVNLKPIYALAEKNVDQVFTSPNYPNDWVQPGCDTRYKYSFRRSPFQMSGTGTTMTLNFTGYYRIIGSTRVCVSGTALSPWTPACRCGFDEPERRVTVSFTNNFSISPDYKVKLQVKRNEPKALDKCEVCFWGQDITTQVLGGLKAELDASKADIEKNYGLVDLKPQFQQVWDLLNKTYNLYDKGWLQVNPRRVRINSLFIRNDSLHINLGLSARPVLRLDKPEEQSSWVPNLSQFSGNRGFNLFIDGQLDYDSLSNILNSQIVGQSFDFKKGPVNKKFIFKKCRLLGANNERLVIEVNFEGTDQGVMYLTGKPHYDAEKQHLAIKDIEFDIRSKDALLKTADWLFNRKITHTIESYAQYDLKQFVDSAKVSVNAQLNQEWRKGIRTSGSVQDIRLIGVYPLDKRLVVRASCRGELAVSVESIDFSL
;
A
#
# COMPACT_ATOMS: atom_id res chain seq x y z
N MET A 1 -19.49 -9.90 -104.31
CA MET A 1 -19.92 -9.15 -103.12
C MET A 1 -19.03 -9.57 -101.95
N PRO A 2 -18.40 -8.65 -101.25
CA PRO A 2 -17.21 -9.01 -100.48
C PRO A 2 -17.53 -9.60 -99.12
N VAL A 3 -16.87 -10.69 -98.83
CA VAL A 3 -16.86 -11.47 -97.55
C VAL A 3 -16.40 -10.62 -96.36
N THR A 4 -15.83 -9.47 -96.60
CA THR A 4 -15.27 -8.55 -95.56
C THR A 4 -16.34 -7.80 -94.72
N GLN A 5 -17.55 -7.59 -95.28
CA GLN A 5 -18.60 -6.83 -94.58
C GLN A 5 -19.33 -7.68 -93.50
N VAL A 6 -19.45 -8.99 -93.71
CA VAL A 6 -20.07 -9.92 -92.74
C VAL A 6 -19.14 -10.15 -91.50
N TYR A 7 -17.83 -10.11 -91.73
CA TYR A 7 -16.85 -10.30 -90.64
C TYR A 7 -16.75 -9.10 -89.65
N HIS A 8 -17.00 -7.89 -90.19
CA HIS A 8 -17.04 -6.70 -89.30
C HIS A 8 -18.34 -6.61 -88.49
N GLN A 9 -19.45 -7.01 -89.04
CA GLN A 9 -20.72 -7.06 -88.31
C GLN A 9 -20.71 -8.13 -87.24
N MET A 10 -20.15 -9.31 -87.43
CA MET A 10 -20.01 -10.35 -86.41
C MET A 10 -19.09 -9.95 -85.29
N LYS A 11 -18.00 -9.25 -85.56
CA LYS A 11 -17.13 -8.69 -84.48
C LYS A 11 -17.84 -7.63 -83.66
N ALA A 12 -18.65 -6.78 -84.26
CA ALA A 12 -19.41 -5.76 -83.56
C ALA A 12 -20.48 -6.37 -82.64
N TYR A 13 -21.17 -7.40 -83.07
CA TYR A 13 -22.13 -8.15 -82.18
C TYR A 13 -21.45 -8.95 -81.10
N LEU A 14 -20.27 -9.55 -81.38
CA LEU A 14 -19.50 -10.25 -80.32
C LEU A 14 -18.97 -9.30 -79.26
N LEU A 15 -18.50 -8.12 -79.68
CA LEU A 15 -18.05 -7.08 -78.72
C LEU A 15 -19.22 -6.46 -77.93
N LEU A 16 -20.39 -6.30 -78.51
CA LEU A 16 -21.61 -5.87 -77.83
C LEU A 16 -22.12 -6.94 -76.89
N PHE A 17 -22.02 -8.23 -77.22
CA PHE A 17 -22.40 -9.33 -76.32
C PHE A 17 -21.43 -9.49 -75.16
N ILE A 18 -20.12 -9.31 -75.38
CA ILE A 18 -19.10 -9.30 -74.31
C ILE A 18 -19.27 -8.07 -73.43
N ALA A 19 -19.55 -6.89 -73.96
CA ALA A 19 -19.83 -5.66 -73.26
C ALA A 19 -21.12 -5.75 -72.39
N SER A 20 -22.17 -6.42 -72.91
CA SER A 20 -23.41 -6.65 -72.18
C SER A 20 -23.24 -7.72 -71.10
N ALA A 21 -22.41 -8.75 -71.30
CA ALA A 21 -22.10 -9.78 -70.32
C ALA A 21 -21.23 -9.24 -69.18
N THR A 22 -20.34 -8.25 -69.45
CA THR A 22 -19.52 -7.61 -68.35
C THR A 22 -20.34 -6.62 -67.51
N LEU A 23 -21.44 -6.07 -68.03
CA LEU A 23 -22.37 -5.20 -67.29
C LEU A 23 -23.28 -5.99 -66.30
N TRP A 24 -23.41 -7.30 -66.44
CA TRP A 24 -24.20 -8.13 -65.53
C TRP A 24 -23.41 -8.72 -64.41
N LEU A 25 -22.09 -8.51 -64.37
CA LEU A 25 -21.20 -8.96 -63.27
C LEU A 25 -20.91 -7.90 -62.21
N SER A 26 -21.51 -6.71 -62.33
CA SER A 26 -21.51 -5.78 -61.19
C SER A 26 -22.45 -6.34 -60.12
N SER A 27 -21.93 -7.27 -59.32
CA SER A 27 -22.55 -7.73 -58.10
C SER A 27 -22.72 -6.49 -57.20
N CYS A 28 -23.92 -5.89 -57.20
CA CYS A 28 -24.29 -4.88 -56.22
C CYS A 28 -24.29 -5.53 -54.84
N SER A 29 -23.16 -5.48 -54.15
CA SER A 29 -23.17 -5.82 -52.73
C SER A 29 -24.08 -4.84 -51.99
N LYS A 30 -25.15 -5.33 -51.39
CA LYS A 30 -26.06 -4.49 -50.63
C LYS A 30 -25.36 -3.98 -49.38
N LYS A 31 -25.37 -2.67 -49.16
CA LYS A 31 -24.85 -2.06 -47.96
C LYS A 31 -25.91 -2.10 -46.86
N ILE A 32 -25.63 -2.82 -45.79
CA ILE A 32 -26.49 -2.97 -44.62
C ILE A 32 -26.05 -1.94 -43.57
N ASN A 33 -26.97 -1.07 -43.16
CA ASN A 33 -26.66 -0.02 -42.20
C ASN A 33 -27.90 0.26 -41.30
N PRO A 34 -28.19 -0.61 -40.34
CA PRO A 34 -29.27 -0.39 -39.39
C PRO A 34 -28.99 0.82 -38.48
N ALA A 35 -30.05 1.39 -37.91
CA ALA A 35 -29.90 2.46 -36.94
C ALA A 35 -29.17 1.93 -35.68
N LYS A 36 -28.25 2.73 -35.15
CA LYS A 36 -27.51 2.40 -33.94
C LYS A 36 -28.47 2.22 -32.74
N PRO A 37 -28.33 1.17 -31.94
CA PRO A 37 -29.10 1.00 -30.70
C PRO A 37 -28.90 2.17 -29.75
N GLN A 38 -29.94 2.51 -29.02
CA GLN A 38 -29.82 3.45 -27.89
C GLN A 38 -29.10 2.73 -26.74
N LEU A 39 -28.08 3.38 -26.19
CA LEU A 39 -27.48 2.97 -24.95
C LEU A 39 -28.42 3.41 -23.79
N ALA A 40 -28.36 2.74 -22.65
CA ALA A 40 -29.22 3.11 -21.51
C ALA A 40 -28.96 4.56 -21.09
N ALA A 41 -30.05 5.33 -20.99
CA ALA A 41 -29.96 6.71 -20.51
C ALA A 41 -29.69 6.79 -19.00
N THR A 42 -29.99 5.72 -18.26
CA THR A 42 -29.73 5.59 -16.83
C THR A 42 -28.53 4.67 -16.62
N ALA A 43 -27.45 5.25 -16.12
CA ALA A 43 -26.30 4.46 -15.71
C ALA A 43 -26.74 3.44 -14.65
N PHE A 44 -26.38 2.19 -14.84
CA PHE A 44 -26.51 1.17 -13.79
C PHE A 44 -25.73 1.67 -12.57
N LYS A 45 -26.44 1.90 -11.44
CA LYS A 45 -25.80 2.35 -10.21
C LYS A 45 -25.21 1.13 -9.52
N LEU A 46 -23.92 1.00 -9.67
CA LEU A 46 -23.17 -0.04 -8.97
C LEU A 46 -23.08 0.29 -7.47
N ASP A 47 -23.47 -0.64 -6.61
CA ASP A 47 -23.32 -0.48 -5.16
C ASP A 47 -21.84 -0.28 -4.80
N SER A 48 -21.60 0.60 -3.83
CA SER A 48 -20.23 0.84 -3.37
C SER A 48 -19.67 -0.42 -2.71
N LEU A 49 -18.44 -0.81 -3.07
CA LEU A 49 -17.72 -1.83 -2.33
C LEU A 49 -17.45 -1.38 -0.89
N PRO A 50 -17.38 -2.31 0.08
CA PRO A 50 -16.82 -2.01 1.38
C PRO A 50 -15.37 -1.53 1.23
N ASP A 51 -14.88 -0.79 2.22
CA ASP A 51 -13.48 -0.41 2.23
C ASP A 51 -12.61 -1.67 2.34
N SER A 52 -11.55 -1.72 1.57
CA SER A 52 -10.47 -2.69 1.76
C SER A 52 -9.75 -2.41 3.07
N GLU A 53 -9.41 -3.44 3.81
CA GLU A 53 -8.71 -3.31 5.08
C GLU A 53 -7.43 -4.14 5.08
N ILE A 54 -6.36 -3.53 5.57
CA ILE A 54 -5.05 -4.13 5.68
C ILE A 54 -4.58 -3.93 7.11
N ASP A 55 -4.34 -5.02 7.84
CA ASP A 55 -3.71 -5.03 9.16
C ASP A 55 -2.30 -5.58 9.05
N ILE A 56 -1.34 -4.74 9.40
CA ILE A 56 0.08 -5.04 9.28
C ILE A 56 0.67 -5.09 10.70
N PRO A 57 0.93 -6.27 11.26
CA PRO A 57 1.76 -6.38 12.44
C PRO A 57 3.20 -6.03 12.08
N ILE A 58 3.74 -5.04 12.78
CA ILE A 58 5.12 -4.57 12.67
C ILE A 58 5.85 -4.93 13.94
N GLN A 59 6.99 -5.59 13.83
CA GLN A 59 7.87 -5.90 14.93
C GLN A 59 9.21 -5.19 14.74
N VAL A 60 9.58 -4.37 15.70
CA VAL A 60 10.85 -3.61 15.70
C VAL A 60 11.74 -4.14 16.82
N ASN A 61 12.94 -4.61 16.47
CA ASN A 61 13.95 -5.02 17.43
C ASN A 61 14.52 -3.79 18.17
N LEU A 62 14.43 -3.76 19.49
CA LEU A 62 14.88 -2.63 20.31
C LEU A 62 16.37 -2.74 20.71
N LYS A 63 17.02 -3.90 20.57
CA LYS A 63 18.42 -4.08 20.96
C LYS A 63 19.37 -3.10 20.27
N PRO A 64 19.25 -2.78 18.98
CA PRO A 64 20.09 -1.74 18.35
C PRO A 64 19.88 -0.35 18.99
N ILE A 65 18.65 -0.04 19.40
CA ILE A 65 18.34 1.22 20.10
C ILE A 65 19.00 1.26 21.48
N TYR A 66 18.96 0.14 22.22
CA TYR A 66 19.64 0.01 23.51
C TYR A 66 21.16 0.17 23.36
N ALA A 67 21.75 -0.45 22.35
CA ALA A 67 23.17 -0.31 22.06
C ALA A 67 23.57 1.14 21.70
N LEU A 68 22.70 1.83 20.94
CA LEU A 68 22.89 3.24 20.60
C LEU A 68 22.84 4.15 21.85
N ALA A 69 21.89 3.91 22.73
CA ALA A 69 21.77 4.63 24.00
C ALA A 69 23.01 4.40 24.89
N GLU A 70 23.49 3.15 24.98
CA GLU A 70 24.72 2.83 25.73
C GLU A 70 25.95 3.55 25.16
N LYS A 71 26.05 3.67 23.83
CA LYS A 71 27.17 4.32 23.16
C LYS A 71 27.17 5.84 23.32
N ASN A 72 25.99 6.47 23.35
CA ASN A 72 25.86 7.93 23.30
C ASN A 72 25.80 8.60 24.68
N VAL A 73 25.74 7.84 25.77
CA VAL A 73 25.72 8.38 27.13
C VAL A 73 27.04 8.06 27.80
N ASP A 74 27.73 9.08 28.30
CA ASP A 74 28.99 8.93 28.98
C ASP A 74 28.89 7.92 30.15
N GLN A 75 29.96 7.17 30.38
CA GLN A 75 30.05 6.24 31.48
C GLN A 75 30.59 6.89 32.76
N VAL A 76 31.33 8.01 32.63
CA VAL A 76 31.97 8.70 33.73
C VAL A 76 31.52 10.15 33.78
N PHE A 77 31.09 10.57 34.92
CA PHE A 77 30.65 11.93 35.22
C PHE A 77 31.47 12.45 36.41
N THR A 78 31.94 13.69 36.33
CA THR A 78 32.77 14.30 37.39
C THR A 78 32.26 15.69 37.70
N SER A 79 32.62 16.18 38.92
CA SER A 79 32.50 17.61 39.20
C SER A 79 33.38 18.41 38.21
N PRO A 80 33.04 19.69 37.89
CA PRO A 80 33.80 20.53 36.99
C PRO A 80 35.29 20.54 37.33
N ASN A 81 36.16 20.38 36.31
CA ASN A 81 37.61 20.36 36.43
C ASN A 81 38.19 19.38 37.47
N TYR A 82 37.46 18.30 37.76
CA TYR A 82 37.94 17.23 38.63
C TYR A 82 39.30 16.66 38.14
N PRO A 83 40.28 16.40 39.03
CA PRO A 83 40.23 16.48 40.50
C PRO A 83 40.67 17.83 41.09
N ASN A 84 40.88 18.87 40.29
CA ASN A 84 41.54 20.10 40.70
C ASN A 84 40.56 21.04 41.46
N ASP A 85 39.37 21.31 40.91
CA ASP A 85 38.51 22.35 41.41
C ASP A 85 37.44 21.82 42.40
N TRP A 86 37.05 22.66 43.35
CA TRP A 86 35.97 22.41 44.29
C TRP A 86 34.66 23.00 43.76
N VAL A 87 33.58 22.23 43.80
CA VAL A 87 32.25 22.74 43.72
C VAL A 87 31.86 23.30 45.08
N GLN A 88 31.48 24.57 45.14
CA GLN A 88 31.09 25.28 46.34
C GLN A 88 29.70 25.88 46.16
N PRO A 89 28.62 25.15 46.49
CA PRO A 89 27.23 25.65 46.28
C PRO A 89 26.83 26.72 47.27
N GLY A 90 27.53 26.83 48.38
CA GLY A 90 27.28 27.80 49.46
C GLY A 90 28.52 28.21 50.17
N CYS A 91 28.37 28.97 51.27
CA CYS A 91 29.51 29.42 52.08
C CYS A 91 30.14 28.28 52.90
N ASP A 92 29.38 27.29 53.30
CA ASP A 92 29.69 26.31 54.35
C ASP A 92 30.18 24.95 53.87
N THR A 93 29.99 24.63 52.59
CA THR A 93 30.28 23.31 52.03
C THR A 93 30.99 23.41 50.68
N ARG A 94 31.97 22.57 50.47
CA ARG A 94 32.61 22.33 49.16
C ARG A 94 32.86 20.86 48.97
N TYR A 95 32.78 20.37 47.71
CA TYR A 95 33.00 18.98 47.38
C TYR A 95 33.55 18.80 45.98
N LYS A 96 34.07 17.60 45.74
CA LYS A 96 34.41 17.08 44.39
C LYS A 96 33.94 15.63 44.33
N TYR A 97 33.54 15.18 43.17
CA TYR A 97 33.10 13.80 42.98
C TYR A 97 33.54 13.23 41.64
N SER A 98 33.59 11.93 41.61
CA SER A 98 33.62 11.12 40.41
C SER A 98 32.54 10.05 40.50
N PHE A 99 31.72 9.92 39.49
CA PHE A 99 30.64 8.96 39.37
C PHE A 99 30.84 8.17 38.08
N ARG A 100 30.77 6.86 38.15
CA ARG A 100 30.85 5.95 37.02
C ARG A 100 29.60 5.06 37.01
N ARG A 101 28.90 4.96 35.87
CA ARG A 101 27.78 4.06 35.69
C ARG A 101 28.21 2.68 35.20
N SER A 102 27.50 1.63 35.59
CA SER A 102 27.52 0.34 34.88
C SER A 102 26.88 0.46 33.50
N PRO A 103 27.05 -0.54 32.61
CA PRO A 103 26.23 -0.64 31.41
C PRO A 103 24.74 -0.57 31.72
N PHE A 104 23.97 0.00 30.82
CA PHE A 104 22.52 0.09 30.96
C PHE A 104 21.88 -1.28 30.86
N GLN A 105 20.93 -1.53 31.76
CA GLN A 105 20.01 -2.66 31.68
C GLN A 105 18.65 -2.12 31.26
N MET A 106 18.28 -2.35 29.99
CA MET A 106 17.03 -1.90 29.45
C MET A 106 16.10 -3.08 29.26
N SER A 107 14.84 -2.88 29.59
CA SER A 107 13.76 -3.86 29.36
C SER A 107 12.45 -3.12 29.11
N GLY A 108 11.49 -3.80 28.46
CA GLY A 108 10.19 -3.19 28.19
C GLY A 108 9.04 -4.18 28.31
N THR A 109 7.90 -3.69 28.80
CA THR A 109 6.65 -4.44 28.89
C THR A 109 5.47 -3.49 28.70
N GLY A 110 4.53 -3.87 27.80
CA GLY A 110 3.41 -3.00 27.46
C GLY A 110 3.89 -1.68 26.87
N THR A 111 3.43 -0.56 27.38
CA THR A 111 3.86 0.78 26.95
C THR A 111 4.97 1.38 27.82
N THR A 112 5.59 0.54 28.64
CA THR A 112 6.59 0.97 29.62
C THR A 112 7.96 0.39 29.27
N MET A 113 8.98 1.23 29.26
CA MET A 113 10.37 0.86 29.13
C MET A 113 11.12 1.27 30.40
N THR A 114 11.85 0.33 31.01
CA THR A 114 12.65 0.56 32.19
C THR A 114 14.12 0.56 31.81
N LEU A 115 14.85 1.55 32.37
CA LEU A 115 16.30 1.67 32.26
C LEU A 115 16.85 1.61 33.67
N ASN A 116 17.76 0.67 33.93
CA ASN A 116 18.43 0.49 35.21
C ASN A 116 19.95 0.52 35.05
N PHE A 117 20.64 1.02 36.04
CA PHE A 117 22.09 0.89 36.16
C PHE A 117 22.54 1.02 37.60
N THR A 118 23.75 0.54 37.90
CA THR A 118 24.43 0.79 39.14
C THR A 118 25.43 1.92 38.98
N GLY A 119 25.31 2.94 39.77
CA GLY A 119 26.30 4.00 39.89
C GLY A 119 27.35 3.63 40.92
N TYR A 120 28.62 3.91 40.61
CA TYR A 120 29.78 3.78 41.49
C TYR A 120 30.33 5.18 41.68
N TYR A 121 30.42 5.61 42.94
CA TYR A 121 30.87 6.96 43.18
C TYR A 121 31.90 7.04 44.29
N ARG A 122 32.67 8.09 44.23
CA ARG A 122 33.58 8.56 45.26
C ARG A 122 33.44 10.06 45.41
N ILE A 123 33.46 10.53 46.63
CA ILE A 123 33.30 11.95 46.94
C ILE A 123 34.29 12.38 48.02
N ILE A 124 34.83 13.57 47.84
CA ILE A 124 35.63 14.26 48.85
C ILE A 124 35.00 15.60 49.14
N GLY A 125 34.83 15.93 50.40
CA GLY A 125 34.18 17.16 50.85
C GLY A 125 34.89 17.81 52.04
N SER A 126 34.61 19.08 52.25
CA SER A 126 35.10 19.85 53.38
C SER A 126 34.01 20.87 53.75
N THR A 127 33.86 21.14 55.03
CA THR A 127 32.90 22.09 55.56
C THR A 127 33.57 23.19 56.34
N ARG A 128 32.88 24.29 56.57
CA ARG A 128 33.30 25.36 57.50
C ARG A 128 32.07 26.02 58.12
N VAL A 129 32.29 26.73 59.26
CA VAL A 129 31.21 27.45 59.90
C VAL A 129 30.93 28.76 59.11
N CYS A 130 29.65 28.97 58.80
CA CYS A 130 29.20 30.22 58.16
C CYS A 130 27.96 30.75 58.87
N VAL A 131 27.92 32.09 59.02
CA VAL A 131 26.76 32.80 59.56
C VAL A 131 26.38 33.92 58.60
N SER A 132 25.15 33.93 58.16
CA SER A 132 24.65 34.91 57.17
C SER A 132 25.52 35.07 55.94
N GLY A 133 26.08 33.94 55.41
CA GLY A 133 26.95 33.94 54.24
C GLY A 133 28.42 34.31 54.46
N THR A 134 28.79 34.65 55.73
CA THR A 134 30.18 35.03 56.11
C THR A 134 30.86 33.82 56.76
N ALA A 135 32.05 33.48 56.29
CA ALA A 135 32.86 32.39 56.84
C ALA A 135 33.45 32.80 58.18
N LEU A 136 33.18 32.02 59.21
CA LEU A 136 33.69 32.22 60.63
C LEU A 136 34.81 31.25 61.00
N SER A 137 35.03 30.19 60.19
CA SER A 137 36.13 29.25 60.43
C SER A 137 36.85 28.91 59.13
N PRO A 138 38.11 28.43 59.21
CA PRO A 138 38.75 27.81 58.05
C PRO A 138 38.01 26.53 57.61
N TRP A 139 38.34 26.03 56.44
CA TRP A 139 37.85 24.74 55.98
C TRP A 139 38.36 23.60 56.83
N THR A 140 37.50 22.65 57.17
CA THR A 140 37.93 21.39 57.85
C THR A 140 38.86 20.60 56.92
N PRO A 141 39.69 19.68 57.50
CA PRO A 141 40.38 18.70 56.69
C PRO A 141 39.37 17.97 55.77
N ALA A 142 39.79 17.72 54.55
CA ALA A 142 38.91 17.09 53.57
C ALA A 142 38.61 15.64 53.95
N CYS A 143 37.32 15.32 54.07
CA CYS A 143 36.83 13.98 54.35
C CYS A 143 36.39 13.30 53.05
N ARG A 144 36.59 11.99 52.92
CA ARG A 144 36.41 11.25 51.71
C ARG A 144 35.70 9.91 51.91
N CYS A 145 34.91 9.47 50.95
CA CYS A 145 34.39 8.11 50.88
C CYS A 145 34.57 7.52 49.48
N GLY A 146 34.87 6.23 49.42
CA GLY A 146 35.11 5.54 48.16
C GLY A 146 36.49 5.74 47.54
N PHE A 147 37.52 6.22 48.31
CA PHE A 147 38.91 6.42 47.83
C PHE A 147 39.88 5.38 48.38
N ASP A 148 39.92 5.18 49.69
CA ASP A 148 40.79 4.18 50.35
C ASP A 148 40.03 2.87 50.58
N GLU A 149 38.87 2.75 50.05
CA GLU A 149 37.92 1.68 50.11
C GLU A 149 37.19 1.56 48.78
N PRO A 150 36.45 0.48 48.52
CA PRO A 150 35.70 0.33 47.27
C PRO A 150 34.76 1.51 47.02
N GLU A 151 34.60 1.90 45.74
CA GLU A 151 33.61 2.90 45.31
C GLU A 151 32.23 2.55 45.89
N ARG A 152 31.51 3.56 46.35
CA ARG A 152 30.16 3.40 46.88
C ARG A 152 29.18 3.16 45.78
N ARG A 153 28.21 2.26 45.99
CA ARG A 153 27.23 1.85 44.97
C ARG A 153 25.87 2.45 45.26
N VAL A 154 25.19 2.81 44.20
CA VAL A 154 23.80 3.28 44.21
C VAL A 154 23.06 2.69 43.03
N THR A 155 21.83 2.23 43.22
CA THR A 155 20.97 1.83 42.08
C THR A 155 20.19 3.02 41.59
N VAL A 156 20.17 3.18 40.24
CA VAL A 156 19.41 4.22 39.54
C VAL A 156 18.48 3.55 38.58
N SER A 157 17.23 4.02 38.55
CA SER A 157 16.20 3.49 37.65
C SER A 157 15.32 4.60 37.08
N PHE A 158 15.00 4.48 35.80
CA PHE A 158 14.02 5.30 35.12
C PHE A 158 12.93 4.41 34.52
N THR A 159 11.68 4.88 34.62
CA THR A 159 10.52 4.25 34.01
C THR A 159 9.97 5.22 32.99
N ASN A 160 9.93 4.81 31.72
CA ASN A 160 9.52 5.63 30.60
C ASN A 160 8.22 5.07 30.03
N ASN A 161 7.14 5.86 30.05
CA ASN A 161 5.89 5.52 29.42
C ASN A 161 5.76 6.25 28.08
N PHE A 162 5.36 5.54 27.04
CA PHE A 162 5.13 6.14 25.74
C PHE A 162 3.67 5.94 25.30
N SER A 163 3.16 6.92 24.57
CA SER A 163 1.82 6.91 23.99
C SER A 163 1.86 7.62 22.64
N ILE A 164 0.90 7.30 21.77
CA ILE A 164 0.70 7.99 20.50
C ILE A 164 -0.66 8.67 20.50
N SER A 165 -0.69 9.93 20.08
CA SER A 165 -1.93 10.70 19.93
C SER A 165 -2.48 10.59 18.49
N PRO A 166 -3.78 10.89 18.27
CA PRO A 166 -4.38 10.81 16.94
C PRO A 166 -3.70 11.64 15.85
N ASP A 167 -2.99 12.68 16.21
CA ASP A 167 -2.21 13.56 15.32
C ASP A 167 -0.77 13.07 15.09
N TYR A 168 -0.48 11.78 15.36
CA TYR A 168 0.80 11.09 15.17
C TYR A 168 1.94 11.57 16.09
N LYS A 169 1.65 12.24 17.19
CA LYS A 169 2.67 12.63 18.15
C LYS A 169 2.89 11.53 19.17
N VAL A 170 4.13 11.07 19.25
CA VAL A 170 4.58 10.15 20.32
C VAL A 170 5.01 10.97 21.51
N LYS A 171 4.36 10.72 22.65
CA LYS A 171 4.69 11.35 23.94
C LYS A 171 5.47 10.36 24.78
N LEU A 172 6.62 10.80 25.29
CA LEU A 172 7.44 10.09 26.25
C LEU A 172 7.34 10.77 27.61
N GLN A 173 6.90 10.03 28.62
CA GLN A 173 6.88 10.48 30.00
C GLN A 173 7.97 9.76 30.77
N VAL A 174 8.95 10.50 31.25
CA VAL A 174 10.08 9.96 31.99
C VAL A 174 9.81 10.10 33.50
N LYS A 175 9.83 8.99 34.20
CA LYS A 175 9.75 8.96 35.68
C LYS A 175 11.07 8.44 36.21
N ARG A 176 11.81 9.30 36.98
CA ARG A 176 12.92 8.84 37.79
C ARG A 176 12.36 8.10 39.02
N ASN A 177 12.82 6.90 39.25
CA ASN A 177 12.55 6.19 40.49
C ASN A 177 13.55 6.66 41.57
N GLU A 178 13.20 6.49 42.85
CA GLU A 178 14.10 6.87 43.95
C GLU A 178 15.40 6.08 43.88
N PRO A 179 16.57 6.74 43.78
CA PRO A 179 17.84 6.06 43.83
C PRO A 179 18.05 5.44 45.25
N LYS A 180 18.60 4.23 45.29
CA LYS A 180 18.83 3.51 46.52
C LYS A 180 20.32 3.28 46.72
N ALA A 181 20.87 3.79 47.82
CA ALA A 181 22.21 3.45 48.22
C ALA A 181 22.32 1.97 48.55
N LEU A 182 23.34 1.32 47.99
CA LEU A 182 23.73 -0.06 48.35
C LEU A 182 24.78 -0.07 49.44
N ASP A 183 25.56 1.00 49.52
CA ASP A 183 26.61 1.19 50.49
C ASP A 183 26.45 2.55 51.18
N LYS A 184 26.77 2.64 52.48
CA LYS A 184 26.82 3.91 53.20
C LYS A 184 28.08 4.70 52.81
N CYS A 185 27.96 6.02 52.76
CA CYS A 185 29.09 6.93 52.61
C CYS A 185 29.40 7.56 53.95
N GLU A 186 30.26 6.90 54.70
CA GLU A 186 30.76 7.39 55.97
C GLU A 186 32.09 8.15 55.74
N VAL A 187 32.18 9.37 56.20
CA VAL A 187 33.33 10.23 55.99
C VAL A 187 33.96 10.65 57.31
N CYS A 188 35.23 11.02 57.24
CA CYS A 188 36.03 11.41 58.40
C CYS A 188 36.23 10.25 59.41
N PHE A 189 37.16 10.46 60.38
CA PHE A 189 37.55 9.44 61.35
C PHE A 189 36.46 9.12 62.42
N TRP A 190 35.45 9.98 62.53
CA TRP A 190 34.34 9.78 63.48
C TRP A 190 33.11 9.11 62.75
N GLY A 191 33.21 8.70 61.48
CA GLY A 191 32.19 7.90 60.81
C GLY A 191 30.87 8.65 60.49
N GLN A 192 30.95 9.94 60.13
CA GLN A 192 29.77 10.71 59.76
C GLN A 192 29.10 10.15 58.47
N ASP A 193 27.89 9.67 58.59
CA ASP A 193 27.12 9.18 57.42
C ASP A 193 26.52 10.36 56.66
N ILE A 194 26.99 10.56 55.44
CA ILE A 194 26.50 11.59 54.46
C ILE A 194 25.72 10.99 53.30
N THR A 195 25.31 9.73 53.40
CA THR A 195 24.60 9.02 52.30
C THR A 195 23.37 9.78 51.82
N THR A 196 22.57 10.34 52.75
CA THR A 196 21.37 11.10 52.39
C THR A 196 21.69 12.36 51.60
N GLN A 197 22.75 13.10 51.98
CA GLN A 197 23.19 14.31 51.29
C GLN A 197 23.70 13.98 49.87
N VAL A 198 24.48 12.91 49.72
CA VAL A 198 24.95 12.44 48.40
C VAL A 198 23.78 12.03 47.51
N LEU A 199 22.81 11.26 48.04
CA LEU A 199 21.61 10.90 47.32
C LEU A 199 20.77 12.14 46.91
N GLY A 200 20.71 13.17 47.78
CA GLY A 200 20.07 14.44 47.45
C GLY A 200 20.70 15.14 46.26
N GLY A 201 22.03 15.24 46.22
CA GLY A 201 22.78 15.77 45.07
C GLY A 201 22.57 14.93 43.79
N LEU A 202 22.67 13.60 43.91
CA LEU A 202 22.43 12.70 42.79
C LEU A 202 21.00 12.86 42.24
N LYS A 203 20.00 12.97 43.10
CA LYS A 203 18.60 13.23 42.65
C LYS A 203 18.49 14.49 41.82
N ALA A 204 19.12 15.58 42.24
CA ALA A 204 19.10 16.84 41.51
C ALA A 204 19.70 16.70 40.11
N GLU A 205 20.84 16.03 39.97
CA GLU A 205 21.46 15.76 38.65
C GLU A 205 20.61 14.84 37.75
N LEU A 206 20.03 13.80 38.33
CA LEU A 206 19.13 12.88 37.60
C LEU A 206 17.82 13.57 37.17
N ASP A 207 17.29 14.50 38.00
CA ASP A 207 16.11 15.29 37.64
C ASP A 207 16.41 16.32 36.55
N ALA A 208 17.60 16.90 36.51
CA ALA A 208 18.09 17.73 35.43
C ALA A 208 18.20 16.93 34.10
N SER A 209 18.84 15.74 34.18
CA SER A 209 18.94 14.82 33.05
C SER A 209 17.56 14.37 32.54
N LYS A 210 16.62 14.08 33.43
CA LYS A 210 15.23 13.79 33.09
C LYS A 210 14.59 14.95 32.30
N ALA A 211 14.74 16.18 32.79
CA ALA A 211 14.17 17.36 32.17
C ALA A 211 14.75 17.58 30.77
N ASP A 212 16.05 17.33 30.56
CA ASP A 212 16.68 17.41 29.24
C ASP A 212 16.17 16.33 28.29
N ILE A 213 15.98 15.10 28.75
CA ILE A 213 15.38 14.02 27.97
C ILE A 213 13.95 14.38 27.56
N GLU A 214 13.13 14.86 28.50
CA GLU A 214 11.74 15.26 28.21
C GLU A 214 11.67 16.46 27.25
N LYS A 215 12.57 17.41 27.38
CA LYS A 215 12.65 18.59 26.49
C LYS A 215 13.04 18.20 25.06
N ASN A 216 14.02 17.34 24.89
CA ASN A 216 14.59 17.03 23.59
C ASN A 216 13.84 15.87 22.89
N TYR A 217 13.29 14.91 23.64
CA TYR A 217 12.71 13.68 23.15
C TYR A 217 11.31 13.39 23.66
N GLY A 218 10.77 14.20 24.57
CA GLY A 218 9.46 14.00 25.20
C GLY A 218 8.27 14.07 24.24
N LEU A 219 8.45 14.70 23.08
CA LEU A 219 7.44 14.80 22.04
C LEU A 219 8.08 14.64 20.65
N VAL A 220 7.75 13.55 19.98
CA VAL A 220 8.21 13.26 18.61
C VAL A 220 7.03 13.31 17.67
N ASP A 221 7.08 14.18 16.67
CA ASP A 221 6.05 14.28 15.63
C ASP A 221 6.40 13.33 14.47
N LEU A 222 5.59 12.26 14.31
CA LEU A 222 5.72 11.29 13.23
C LEU A 222 4.83 11.62 12.01
N LYS A 223 4.04 12.70 12.07
CA LYS A 223 3.13 13.05 10.98
C LYS A 223 3.83 13.24 9.63
N PRO A 224 5.03 13.87 9.55
CA PRO A 224 5.76 13.98 8.29
C PRO A 224 6.13 12.62 7.66
N GLN A 225 6.55 11.64 8.46
CA GLN A 225 6.88 10.30 7.99
C GLN A 225 5.63 9.55 7.51
N PHE A 226 4.53 9.66 8.24
CA PHE A 226 3.24 9.12 7.80
C PHE A 226 2.73 9.79 6.53
N GLN A 227 2.94 11.11 6.36
CA GLN A 227 2.59 11.83 5.13
C GLN A 227 3.40 11.31 3.93
N GLN A 228 4.70 11.07 4.07
CA GLN A 228 5.51 10.50 3.00
C GLN A 228 4.99 9.13 2.53
N VAL A 229 4.61 8.26 3.48
CA VAL A 229 4.01 6.95 3.15
C VAL A 229 2.64 7.14 2.49
N TRP A 230 1.84 8.08 2.98
CA TRP A 230 0.53 8.42 2.43
C TRP A 230 0.62 8.93 1.00
N ASP A 231 1.61 9.77 0.71
CA ASP A 231 1.88 10.27 -0.63
C ASP A 231 2.28 9.14 -1.59
N LEU A 232 3.06 8.17 -1.12
CA LEU A 232 3.36 6.97 -1.90
C LEU A 232 2.09 6.18 -2.19
N LEU A 233 1.20 5.98 -1.21
CA LEU A 233 -0.06 5.25 -1.41
C LEU A 233 -1.04 5.97 -2.35
N ASN A 234 -0.94 7.29 -2.50
CA ASN A 234 -1.73 8.08 -3.45
C ASN A 234 -1.18 8.07 -4.87
N LYS A 235 0.05 7.56 -5.09
CA LYS A 235 0.61 7.44 -6.44
C LYS A 235 -0.13 6.42 -7.28
N THR A 236 -0.01 6.59 -8.59
CA THR A 236 -0.48 5.65 -9.58
C THR A 236 0.63 4.69 -9.98
N TYR A 237 0.40 3.40 -9.84
CA TYR A 237 1.37 2.35 -10.10
C TYR A 237 1.12 1.71 -11.46
N ASN A 238 2.11 1.74 -12.34
CA ASN A 238 2.06 1.03 -13.61
C ASN A 238 2.29 -0.47 -13.37
N LEU A 239 1.34 -1.30 -13.81
CA LEU A 239 1.45 -2.75 -13.80
C LEU A 239 1.91 -3.30 -15.17
N TYR A 240 2.70 -2.52 -15.89
CA TYR A 240 3.17 -2.78 -17.25
C TYR A 240 1.98 -2.90 -18.22
N ASP A 241 1.91 -3.95 -18.99
CA ASP A 241 0.83 -4.24 -19.97
C ASP A 241 -0.53 -4.58 -19.34
N LYS A 242 -0.59 -4.68 -18.01
CA LYS A 242 -1.80 -5.09 -17.26
C LYS A 242 -2.61 -3.89 -16.71
N GLY A 243 -2.12 -2.66 -16.92
CA GLY A 243 -2.84 -1.45 -16.53
C GLY A 243 -2.20 -0.68 -15.38
N TRP A 244 -3.02 0.10 -14.67
CA TRP A 244 -2.63 1.06 -13.64
C TRP A 244 -3.41 0.81 -12.36
N LEU A 245 -2.71 0.73 -11.24
CA LEU A 245 -3.29 0.57 -9.91
C LEU A 245 -3.25 1.90 -9.15
N GLN A 246 -4.39 2.30 -8.60
CA GLN A 246 -4.51 3.33 -7.57
C GLN A 246 -4.98 2.68 -6.28
N VAL A 247 -4.27 2.93 -5.17
CA VAL A 247 -4.62 2.37 -3.85
C VAL A 247 -5.79 3.12 -3.23
N ASN A 248 -5.87 4.44 -3.42
CA ASN A 248 -6.88 5.34 -2.86
C ASN A 248 -7.05 5.14 -1.33
N PRO A 249 -6.02 5.47 -0.52
CA PRO A 249 -6.07 5.29 0.92
C PRO A 249 -7.10 6.20 1.56
N ARG A 250 -7.74 5.73 2.66
CA ARG A 250 -8.87 6.42 3.30
C ARG A 250 -8.64 6.74 4.76
N ARG A 251 -8.22 5.76 5.54
CA ARG A 251 -8.06 5.87 6.99
C ARG A 251 -6.83 5.11 7.46
N VAL A 252 -6.25 5.58 8.55
CA VAL A 252 -5.12 4.92 9.24
C VAL A 252 -5.51 4.70 10.70
N ARG A 253 -5.10 3.57 11.29
CA ARG A 253 -5.24 3.27 12.71
C ARG A 253 -3.97 2.64 13.27
N ILE A 254 -3.81 2.76 14.57
CA ILE A 254 -2.87 1.96 15.34
C ILE A 254 -3.70 1.24 16.42
N ASN A 255 -3.87 -0.08 16.26
CA ASN A 255 -4.71 -0.88 17.17
C ASN A 255 -3.96 -1.24 18.45
N SER A 256 -2.66 -1.47 18.35
CA SER A 256 -1.83 -1.82 19.50
C SER A 256 -0.41 -1.31 19.32
N LEU A 257 0.17 -0.89 20.43
CA LEU A 257 1.55 -0.42 20.52
C LEU A 257 2.07 -0.91 21.86
N PHE A 258 2.93 -1.93 21.87
CA PHE A 258 3.46 -2.50 23.12
C PHE A 258 4.83 -3.15 22.92
N ILE A 259 5.60 -3.22 24.00
CA ILE A 259 6.90 -3.90 24.04
C ILE A 259 6.72 -5.29 24.66
N ARG A 260 7.36 -6.27 24.05
CA ARG A 260 7.51 -7.63 24.59
C ARG A 260 8.80 -8.26 24.02
N ASN A 261 9.59 -8.89 24.91
CA ASN A 261 10.83 -9.60 24.54
C ASN A 261 11.79 -8.73 23.71
N ASP A 262 12.11 -7.54 24.18
CA ASP A 262 12.99 -6.55 23.51
C ASP A 262 12.55 -6.17 22.08
N SER A 263 11.29 -6.33 21.79
CA SER A 263 10.69 -5.92 20.53
C SER A 263 9.49 -5.03 20.77
N LEU A 264 9.41 -3.94 20.02
CA LEU A 264 8.21 -3.09 19.92
C LEU A 264 7.28 -3.70 18.89
N HIS A 265 6.07 -4.02 19.30
CA HIS A 265 5.00 -4.53 18.46
C HIS A 265 4.00 -3.41 18.18
N ILE A 266 3.75 -3.17 16.89
CA ILE A 266 2.79 -2.18 16.40
C ILE A 266 1.82 -2.92 15.49
N ASN A 267 0.51 -2.74 15.67
CA ASN A 267 -0.46 -3.20 14.69
C ASN A 267 -1.02 -1.96 13.96
N LEU A 268 -0.52 -1.76 12.73
CA LEU A 268 -0.92 -0.66 11.85
C LEU A 268 -2.04 -1.13 10.93
N GLY A 269 -3.15 -0.41 10.90
CA GLY A 269 -4.26 -0.66 9.98
C GLY A 269 -4.39 0.45 8.94
N LEU A 270 -4.69 0.05 7.70
CA LEU A 270 -4.98 0.91 6.58
C LEU A 270 -6.34 0.53 5.98
N SER A 271 -7.18 1.51 5.73
CA SER A 271 -8.39 1.37 4.92
C SER A 271 -8.19 2.04 3.57
N ALA A 272 -8.59 1.39 2.48
CA ALA A 272 -8.39 1.86 1.11
C ALA A 272 -9.51 1.43 0.17
N ARG A 273 -9.58 2.04 -1.02
CA ARG A 273 -10.46 1.64 -2.13
C ARG A 273 -9.65 1.48 -3.41
N PRO A 274 -8.91 0.38 -3.56
CA PRO A 274 -8.06 0.19 -4.72
C PRO A 274 -8.88 0.04 -6.00
N VAL A 275 -8.39 0.68 -7.07
CA VAL A 275 -8.97 0.62 -8.41
C VAL A 275 -7.88 0.27 -9.40
N LEU A 276 -8.19 -0.67 -10.29
CA LEU A 276 -7.36 -1.05 -11.42
C LEU A 276 -7.98 -0.49 -12.71
N ARG A 277 -7.17 0.17 -13.54
CA ARG A 277 -7.61 0.75 -14.83
C ARG A 277 -6.67 0.36 -15.96
N LEU A 278 -7.18 0.27 -17.20
CA LEU A 278 -6.34 0.08 -18.39
C LEU A 278 -5.69 1.38 -18.85
N ASP A 279 -6.39 2.51 -18.70
CA ASP A 279 -5.89 3.86 -18.96
C ASP A 279 -5.20 4.45 -17.72
N LYS A 280 -4.19 5.32 -17.91
CA LYS A 280 -3.51 6.00 -16.82
C LYS A 280 -4.47 7.00 -16.15
N PRO A 281 -4.81 6.80 -14.87
CA PRO A 281 -5.63 7.76 -14.13
C PRO A 281 -4.82 8.98 -13.69
N GLU A 282 -5.51 10.08 -13.40
CA GLU A 282 -4.89 11.24 -12.77
C GLU A 282 -4.41 10.90 -11.36
N GLU A 283 -3.24 11.42 -10.98
CA GLU A 283 -2.72 11.29 -9.62
C GLU A 283 -3.51 12.18 -8.66
N GLN A 284 -3.85 11.63 -7.52
CA GLN A 284 -4.52 12.36 -6.45
C GLN A 284 -3.53 12.64 -5.33
N SER A 285 -3.60 13.81 -4.74
CA SER A 285 -2.86 14.15 -3.53
C SER A 285 -3.84 14.45 -2.40
N SER A 286 -3.53 13.98 -1.21
CA SER A 286 -4.32 14.27 -0.01
C SER A 286 -3.45 14.26 1.23
N TRP A 287 -3.88 15.00 2.26
CA TRP A 287 -3.22 14.95 3.56
C TRP A 287 -3.56 13.66 4.29
N VAL A 288 -2.56 13.08 4.98
CA VAL A 288 -2.80 11.94 5.87
C VAL A 288 -3.82 12.32 6.94
N PRO A 289 -4.95 11.58 7.04
CA PRO A 289 -5.96 11.85 8.06
C PRO A 289 -5.42 11.51 9.44
N ASN A 290 -6.01 12.09 10.48
CA ASN A 290 -5.70 11.68 11.85
C ASN A 290 -6.02 10.18 12.06
N LEU A 291 -5.31 9.55 12.98
CA LEU A 291 -5.58 8.17 13.38
C LEU A 291 -7.04 8.02 13.81
N SER A 292 -7.70 7.03 13.27
CA SER A 292 -9.11 6.75 13.54
C SER A 292 -9.30 5.35 14.10
N GLN A 293 -10.35 5.16 14.90
CA GLN A 293 -10.76 3.85 15.39
C GLN A 293 -11.62 3.16 14.32
N PHE A 294 -11.21 2.01 13.86
CA PHE A 294 -12.04 1.11 13.06
C PHE A 294 -11.60 -0.34 13.29
N SER A 295 -12.57 -1.27 13.25
CA SER A 295 -12.28 -2.68 13.37
C SER A 295 -11.58 -3.19 12.11
N GLY A 296 -10.67 -4.14 12.25
CA GLY A 296 -10.05 -4.84 11.15
C GLY A 296 -9.79 -6.29 11.54
N ASN A 297 -9.69 -7.13 10.55
CA ASN A 297 -9.31 -8.52 10.71
C ASN A 297 -7.80 -8.65 10.51
N ARG A 298 -7.20 -9.70 11.09
CA ARG A 298 -5.78 -10.00 10.83
C ARG A 298 -5.55 -10.19 9.35
N GLY A 299 -4.41 -9.65 8.86
CA GLY A 299 -4.03 -9.74 7.47
C GLY A 299 -4.66 -8.67 6.61
N PHE A 300 -4.95 -8.98 5.35
CA PHE A 300 -5.60 -8.05 4.45
C PHE A 300 -6.84 -8.68 3.79
N ASN A 301 -7.84 -7.83 3.56
CA ASN A 301 -9.02 -8.11 2.78
C ASN A 301 -9.25 -6.96 1.80
N LEU A 302 -8.81 -7.15 0.55
CA LEU A 302 -8.88 -6.15 -0.49
C LEU A 302 -10.11 -6.37 -1.35
N PHE A 303 -10.83 -5.30 -1.65
CA PHE A 303 -11.88 -5.23 -2.66
C PHE A 303 -11.42 -4.32 -3.78
N ILE A 304 -11.34 -4.82 -5.00
CA ILE A 304 -10.74 -4.14 -6.12
C ILE A 304 -11.76 -4.02 -7.25
N ASP A 305 -12.00 -2.81 -7.77
CA ASP A 305 -12.73 -2.57 -9.00
C ASP A 305 -11.74 -2.45 -10.17
N GLY A 306 -11.73 -3.46 -11.05
CA GLY A 306 -11.07 -3.40 -12.34
C GLY A 306 -11.96 -2.65 -13.33
N GLN A 307 -11.53 -1.49 -13.78
CA GLN A 307 -12.28 -0.65 -14.73
C GLN A 307 -11.66 -0.78 -16.11
N LEU A 308 -12.37 -1.45 -17.00
CA LEU A 308 -11.94 -1.76 -18.37
C LEU A 308 -12.74 -0.88 -19.35
N ASP A 309 -12.08 0.04 -20.02
CA ASP A 309 -12.73 0.86 -21.02
C ASP A 309 -13.07 0.04 -22.29
N TYR A 310 -14.16 0.41 -22.95
CA TYR A 310 -14.66 -0.37 -24.09
C TYR A 310 -13.78 -0.27 -25.34
N ASP A 311 -13.01 0.79 -25.51
CA ASP A 311 -12.09 0.92 -26.64
C ASP A 311 -10.92 -0.06 -26.49
N SER A 312 -10.33 -0.17 -25.32
CA SER A 312 -9.29 -1.16 -25.01
C SER A 312 -9.80 -2.59 -25.18
N LEU A 313 -10.99 -2.90 -24.64
CA LEU A 313 -11.62 -4.21 -24.83
C LEU A 313 -11.94 -4.50 -26.31
N SER A 314 -12.35 -3.50 -27.07
CA SER A 314 -12.57 -3.62 -28.52
C SER A 314 -11.29 -3.94 -29.27
N ASN A 315 -10.17 -3.32 -28.89
CA ASN A 315 -8.87 -3.60 -29.48
C ASN A 315 -8.43 -5.06 -29.22
N ILE A 316 -8.62 -5.55 -28.00
CA ILE A 316 -8.34 -6.95 -27.64
C ILE A 316 -9.22 -7.90 -28.47
N LEU A 317 -10.52 -7.64 -28.57
CA LEU A 317 -11.43 -8.45 -29.38
C LEU A 317 -11.03 -8.42 -30.90
N ASN A 318 -10.71 -7.26 -31.43
CA ASN A 318 -10.30 -7.11 -32.80
C ASN A 318 -9.02 -7.89 -33.14
N SER A 319 -8.04 -7.95 -32.25
CA SER A 319 -6.82 -8.72 -32.48
C SER A 319 -7.06 -10.22 -32.69
N GLN A 320 -8.20 -10.72 -32.24
CA GLN A 320 -8.56 -12.14 -32.32
C GLN A 320 -9.56 -12.43 -33.46
N ILE A 321 -10.52 -11.52 -33.71
CA ILE A 321 -11.67 -11.81 -34.57
C ILE A 321 -11.58 -11.22 -35.97
N VAL A 322 -10.83 -10.12 -36.17
CA VAL A 322 -10.70 -9.48 -37.48
C VAL A 322 -10.04 -10.41 -38.50
N GLY A 323 -10.64 -10.50 -39.70
CA GLY A 323 -10.19 -11.40 -40.76
C GLY A 323 -10.76 -12.81 -40.69
N GLN A 324 -11.39 -13.20 -39.56
CA GLN A 324 -12.13 -14.47 -39.53
C GLN A 324 -13.25 -14.45 -40.59
N SER A 325 -13.34 -15.53 -41.35
CA SER A 325 -14.31 -15.64 -42.45
C SER A 325 -15.11 -16.94 -42.37
N PHE A 326 -16.36 -16.85 -42.80
CA PHE A 326 -17.29 -17.97 -42.85
C PHE A 326 -18.03 -18.04 -44.14
N ASP A 327 -18.19 -19.27 -44.66
CA ASP A 327 -19.02 -19.55 -45.83
C ASP A 327 -20.32 -20.20 -45.38
N PHE A 328 -21.44 -19.66 -45.89
CA PHE A 328 -22.77 -20.13 -45.60
C PHE A 328 -23.44 -20.55 -46.93
N LYS A 329 -23.99 -21.76 -46.96
CA LYS A 329 -24.81 -22.22 -48.08
C LYS A 329 -26.26 -21.74 -47.92
N LYS A 330 -26.77 -21.00 -48.92
CA LYS A 330 -28.19 -20.67 -49.04
C LYS A 330 -28.67 -21.07 -50.41
N GLY A 331 -29.31 -22.22 -50.54
CA GLY A 331 -29.65 -22.83 -51.83
C GLY A 331 -28.39 -23.14 -52.64
N PRO A 332 -28.36 -22.84 -53.93
CA PRO A 332 -27.19 -23.08 -54.78
C PRO A 332 -26.04 -22.07 -54.60
N VAL A 333 -26.24 -21.01 -53.79
CA VAL A 333 -25.27 -19.91 -53.70
C VAL A 333 -24.55 -19.98 -52.37
N ASN A 334 -23.21 -19.90 -52.45
CA ASN A 334 -22.38 -19.71 -51.25
C ASN A 334 -22.36 -18.22 -50.87
N LYS A 335 -22.62 -17.93 -49.62
CA LYS A 335 -22.53 -16.60 -49.02
C LYS A 335 -21.30 -16.53 -48.12
N LYS A 336 -20.48 -15.50 -48.31
CA LYS A 336 -19.26 -15.27 -47.53
C LYS A 336 -19.45 -14.13 -46.56
N PHE A 337 -18.97 -14.30 -45.34
CA PHE A 337 -18.94 -13.29 -44.27
C PHE A 337 -17.51 -13.15 -43.76
N ILE A 338 -17.03 -11.93 -43.54
CA ILE A 338 -15.70 -11.61 -43.02
C ILE A 338 -15.83 -10.52 -41.94
N PHE A 339 -15.29 -10.75 -40.77
CA PHE A 339 -15.22 -9.73 -39.72
C PHE A 339 -14.16 -8.67 -40.06
N LYS A 340 -14.55 -7.40 -40.14
CA LYS A 340 -13.66 -6.27 -40.41
C LYS A 340 -13.32 -5.47 -39.17
N LYS A 341 -14.28 -5.25 -38.29
CA LYS A 341 -14.11 -4.51 -37.04
C LYS A 341 -15.23 -4.82 -36.07
N CYS A 342 -14.88 -5.07 -34.81
CA CYS A 342 -15.83 -5.18 -33.71
C CYS A 342 -15.58 -4.05 -32.70
N ARG A 343 -16.65 -3.42 -32.23
CA ARG A 343 -16.58 -2.36 -31.21
C ARG A 343 -17.60 -2.62 -30.12
N LEU A 344 -17.16 -2.54 -28.87
CA LEU A 344 -18.05 -2.45 -27.71
C LEU A 344 -18.45 -0.99 -27.54
N LEU A 345 -19.75 -0.69 -27.63
CA LEU A 345 -20.25 0.68 -27.62
C LEU A 345 -20.70 1.16 -26.27
N GLY A 346 -20.99 0.26 -25.35
CA GLY A 346 -21.56 0.57 -24.04
C GLY A 346 -22.54 -0.51 -23.60
N ALA A 347 -23.32 -0.19 -22.57
CA ALA A 347 -24.31 -1.09 -22.02
C ALA A 347 -25.74 -0.59 -22.24
N ASN A 348 -26.67 -1.54 -22.35
CA ASN A 348 -28.10 -1.32 -22.31
C ASN A 348 -28.74 -2.44 -21.47
N ASN A 349 -29.38 -2.09 -20.36
CA ASN A 349 -30.04 -3.06 -19.45
C ASN A 349 -29.13 -4.26 -19.11
N GLU A 350 -27.93 -4.02 -18.59
CA GLU A 350 -26.92 -5.04 -18.22
C GLU A 350 -26.34 -5.83 -19.41
N ARG A 351 -26.70 -5.50 -20.63
CA ARG A 351 -26.17 -6.13 -21.84
C ARG A 351 -25.18 -5.19 -22.53
N LEU A 352 -24.07 -5.73 -22.97
CA LEU A 352 -23.11 -5.02 -23.84
C LEU A 352 -23.69 -4.89 -25.23
N VAL A 353 -23.52 -3.72 -25.85
CA VAL A 353 -23.84 -3.48 -27.24
C VAL A 353 -22.59 -3.61 -28.08
N ILE A 354 -22.60 -4.51 -29.04
CA ILE A 354 -21.48 -4.85 -29.92
C ILE A 354 -21.81 -4.40 -31.33
N GLU A 355 -21.02 -3.51 -31.91
CA GLU A 355 -21.06 -3.14 -33.31
C GLU A 355 -20.12 -4.06 -34.09
N VAL A 356 -20.61 -4.70 -35.15
CA VAL A 356 -19.84 -5.57 -36.00
C VAL A 356 -19.88 -5.02 -37.43
N ASN A 357 -18.73 -4.58 -37.93
CA ASN A 357 -18.53 -4.24 -39.33
C ASN A 357 -18.08 -5.49 -40.08
N PHE A 358 -18.71 -5.81 -41.18
CA PHE A 358 -18.44 -7.00 -41.94
C PHE A 358 -18.41 -6.71 -43.47
N GLU A 359 -17.78 -7.61 -44.19
CA GLU A 359 -17.77 -7.65 -45.65
C GLU A 359 -17.90 -9.10 -46.16
N GLY A 360 -18.00 -9.28 -47.44
CA GLY A 360 -18.15 -10.59 -48.12
C GLY A 360 -19.15 -10.51 -49.24
N THR A 361 -20.17 -11.40 -49.25
CA THR A 361 -21.24 -11.32 -50.25
C THR A 361 -22.04 -10.03 -50.11
N ASP A 362 -22.33 -9.62 -48.89
CA ASP A 362 -22.89 -8.34 -48.52
C ASP A 362 -21.89 -7.63 -47.58
N GLN A 363 -22.03 -6.32 -47.46
CA GLN A 363 -21.17 -5.52 -46.56
C GLN A 363 -22.02 -4.58 -45.71
N GLY A 364 -21.52 -4.24 -44.54
CA GLY A 364 -22.21 -3.27 -43.70
C GLY A 364 -21.90 -3.38 -42.24
N VAL A 365 -22.87 -2.97 -41.44
CA VAL A 365 -22.83 -2.95 -39.98
C VAL A 365 -24.00 -3.75 -39.43
N MET A 366 -23.79 -4.46 -38.34
CA MET A 366 -24.85 -5.05 -37.52
C MET A 366 -24.56 -4.80 -36.07
N TYR A 367 -25.60 -4.78 -35.27
CA TYR A 367 -25.51 -4.62 -33.83
C TYR A 367 -25.99 -5.88 -33.12
N LEU A 368 -25.20 -6.30 -32.16
CA LEU A 368 -25.50 -7.44 -31.31
C LEU A 368 -25.56 -6.99 -29.85
N THR A 369 -26.26 -7.71 -29.04
CA THR A 369 -26.24 -7.52 -27.57
C THR A 369 -25.87 -8.83 -26.91
N GLY A 370 -25.12 -8.77 -25.80
CA GLY A 370 -24.72 -9.94 -25.05
C GLY A 370 -24.52 -9.62 -23.59
N LYS A 371 -24.73 -10.59 -22.70
CA LYS A 371 -24.55 -10.45 -21.25
C LYS A 371 -23.13 -10.86 -20.85
N PRO A 372 -22.35 -10.01 -20.17
CA PRO A 372 -21.14 -10.46 -19.51
C PRO A 372 -21.51 -11.44 -18.41
N HIS A 373 -20.82 -12.57 -18.38
CA HIS A 373 -21.04 -13.64 -17.43
C HIS A 373 -19.71 -14.14 -16.89
N TYR A 374 -19.63 -14.31 -15.57
CA TYR A 374 -18.50 -14.94 -14.91
C TYR A 374 -18.91 -16.30 -14.35
N ASP A 375 -18.21 -17.34 -14.79
CA ASP A 375 -18.34 -18.69 -14.26
C ASP A 375 -17.30 -18.86 -13.14
N ALA A 376 -17.76 -18.86 -11.91
CA ALA A 376 -16.87 -18.93 -10.73
C ALA A 376 -16.18 -20.30 -10.58
N GLU A 377 -16.79 -21.39 -11.05
CA GLU A 377 -16.20 -22.74 -10.96
C GLU A 377 -15.05 -22.90 -11.96
N LYS A 378 -15.25 -22.40 -13.17
CA LYS A 378 -14.27 -22.45 -14.26
C LYS A 378 -13.31 -21.26 -14.26
N GLN A 379 -13.61 -20.22 -13.50
CA GLN A 379 -12.91 -18.93 -13.53
C GLN A 379 -12.85 -18.29 -14.93
N HIS A 380 -13.94 -18.45 -15.69
CA HIS A 380 -14.06 -17.91 -17.05
C HIS A 380 -14.96 -16.68 -17.09
N LEU A 381 -14.46 -15.62 -17.71
CA LEU A 381 -15.25 -14.46 -18.12
C LEU A 381 -15.68 -14.68 -19.57
N ALA A 382 -16.97 -14.53 -19.86
CA ALA A 382 -17.53 -14.69 -21.20
C ALA A 382 -18.62 -13.66 -21.47
N ILE A 383 -18.89 -13.41 -22.74
CA ILE A 383 -20.14 -12.75 -23.15
C ILE A 383 -21.06 -13.85 -23.65
N LYS A 384 -22.18 -14.05 -22.95
CA LYS A 384 -23.21 -15.05 -23.28
C LYS A 384 -24.47 -14.41 -23.83
N ASP A 385 -25.39 -15.24 -24.30
CA ASP A 385 -26.70 -14.84 -24.82
C ASP A 385 -26.58 -13.77 -25.91
N ILE A 386 -25.63 -13.96 -26.84
CA ILE A 386 -25.43 -13.01 -27.93
C ILE A 386 -26.59 -13.09 -28.91
N GLU A 387 -27.29 -11.97 -29.06
CA GLU A 387 -28.46 -11.83 -29.91
C GLU A 387 -28.31 -10.61 -30.85
N PHE A 388 -28.97 -10.65 -32.00
CA PHE A 388 -29.09 -9.48 -32.86
C PHE A 388 -29.98 -8.43 -32.22
N ASP A 389 -29.55 -7.19 -32.20
CA ASP A 389 -30.39 -6.07 -31.80
C ASP A 389 -31.63 -5.98 -32.72
N ILE A 390 -32.79 -5.59 -32.20
CA ILE A 390 -34.05 -5.53 -32.91
C ILE A 390 -33.94 -4.75 -34.21
N ARG A 391 -33.27 -3.59 -34.23
CA ARG A 391 -33.11 -2.74 -35.41
C ARG A 391 -32.21 -3.39 -36.45
N SER A 392 -31.16 -4.08 -36.02
CA SER A 392 -30.34 -4.91 -36.90
C SER A 392 -31.13 -6.07 -37.43
N LYS A 393 -31.96 -6.73 -36.61
CA LYS A 393 -32.80 -7.84 -37.03
C LYS A 393 -33.78 -7.43 -38.12
N ASP A 394 -34.47 -6.31 -37.95
CA ASP A 394 -35.44 -5.82 -38.93
C ASP A 394 -34.78 -5.43 -40.26
N ALA A 395 -33.61 -4.81 -40.24
CA ALA A 395 -32.85 -4.46 -41.41
C ALA A 395 -32.32 -5.70 -42.15
N LEU A 396 -31.81 -6.69 -41.41
CA LEU A 396 -31.25 -7.92 -41.97
C LEU A 396 -32.34 -8.84 -42.55
N LEU A 397 -33.51 -8.96 -41.91
CA LEU A 397 -34.63 -9.75 -42.41
C LEU A 397 -35.08 -9.29 -43.83
N LYS A 398 -34.99 -7.98 -44.06
CA LYS A 398 -35.37 -7.39 -45.36
C LYS A 398 -34.30 -7.53 -46.44
N THR A 399 -33.02 -7.65 -46.06
CA THR A 399 -31.90 -7.49 -46.97
C THR A 399 -30.95 -8.69 -47.01
N ALA A 400 -30.72 -9.35 -45.90
CA ALA A 400 -29.71 -10.39 -45.75
C ALA A 400 -30.05 -11.39 -44.62
N ASP A 401 -31.20 -12.03 -44.73
CA ASP A 401 -31.70 -13.01 -43.74
C ASP A 401 -30.73 -14.16 -43.47
N TRP A 402 -29.83 -14.49 -44.41
CA TRP A 402 -28.79 -15.51 -44.25
C TRP A 402 -27.78 -15.18 -43.15
N LEU A 403 -27.66 -13.90 -42.74
CA LEU A 403 -26.81 -13.45 -41.63
C LEU A 403 -27.36 -13.85 -40.26
N PHE A 404 -28.66 -14.20 -40.15
CA PHE A 404 -29.21 -14.80 -38.92
C PHE A 404 -28.75 -16.22 -38.71
N ASN A 405 -27.43 -16.40 -38.75
CA ASN A 405 -26.85 -17.70 -38.54
C ASN A 405 -26.24 -17.74 -37.15
N ARG A 406 -26.68 -18.71 -36.35
CA ARG A 406 -26.10 -18.98 -34.99
C ARG A 406 -24.58 -19.13 -35.02
N LYS A 407 -23.99 -19.47 -36.17
CA LYS A 407 -22.56 -19.59 -36.34
C LYS A 407 -21.84 -18.24 -36.10
N ILE A 408 -22.43 -17.09 -36.48
CA ILE A 408 -21.86 -15.75 -36.24
C ILE A 408 -21.87 -15.43 -34.76
N THR A 409 -23.02 -15.56 -34.09
CA THR A 409 -23.15 -15.27 -32.68
C THR A 409 -22.29 -16.23 -31.85
N HIS A 410 -22.30 -17.51 -32.18
CA HIS A 410 -21.50 -18.52 -31.51
C HIS A 410 -19.98 -18.32 -31.69
N THR A 411 -19.56 -17.83 -32.85
CA THR A 411 -18.16 -17.45 -33.06
C THR A 411 -17.76 -16.30 -32.16
N ILE A 412 -18.57 -15.24 -32.09
CA ILE A 412 -18.29 -14.13 -31.19
C ILE A 412 -18.27 -14.61 -29.75
N GLU A 413 -19.21 -15.46 -29.33
CA GLU A 413 -19.19 -16.08 -27.99
C GLU A 413 -17.91 -16.86 -27.71
N SER A 414 -17.41 -17.62 -28.70
CA SER A 414 -16.18 -18.41 -28.53
C SER A 414 -14.92 -17.56 -28.39
N TYR A 415 -14.85 -16.44 -29.10
CA TYR A 415 -13.73 -15.47 -28.98
C TYR A 415 -13.90 -14.47 -27.83
N ALA A 416 -15.13 -14.26 -27.36
CA ALA A 416 -15.43 -13.41 -26.22
C ALA A 416 -15.36 -14.17 -24.89
N GLN A 417 -14.53 -15.20 -24.82
CA GLN A 417 -14.24 -15.96 -23.61
C GLN A 417 -12.81 -15.70 -23.18
N TYR A 418 -12.63 -15.50 -21.88
CA TYR A 418 -11.31 -15.25 -21.30
C TYR A 418 -11.12 -16.14 -20.06
N ASP A 419 -10.10 -17.00 -20.11
CA ASP A 419 -9.68 -17.81 -18.98
C ASP A 419 -8.92 -16.94 -17.98
N LEU A 420 -9.53 -16.69 -16.83
CA LEU A 420 -8.94 -15.88 -15.77
C LEU A 420 -8.08 -16.73 -14.81
N LYS A 421 -8.14 -18.05 -14.89
CA LYS A 421 -7.42 -18.93 -13.96
C LYS A 421 -5.91 -18.69 -14.03
N GLN A 422 -5.34 -18.72 -15.24
CA GLN A 422 -3.91 -18.45 -15.43
C GLN A 422 -3.53 -17.04 -14.96
N PHE A 423 -4.40 -16.06 -15.20
CA PHE A 423 -4.18 -14.69 -14.74
C PHE A 423 -4.19 -14.60 -13.21
N VAL A 424 -5.18 -15.21 -12.56
CA VAL A 424 -5.30 -15.24 -11.08
C VAL A 424 -4.12 -15.98 -10.47
N ASP A 425 -3.74 -17.14 -11.01
CA ASP A 425 -2.61 -17.93 -10.51
C ASP A 425 -1.28 -17.16 -10.67
N SER A 426 -1.05 -16.53 -11.82
CA SER A 426 0.14 -15.70 -12.07
C SER A 426 0.15 -14.46 -11.18
N ALA A 427 -0.99 -13.82 -10.98
CA ALA A 427 -1.13 -12.68 -10.06
C ALA A 427 -0.81 -13.10 -8.61
N LYS A 428 -1.31 -14.26 -8.18
CA LYS A 428 -1.04 -14.80 -6.84
C LYS A 428 0.46 -15.06 -6.62
N VAL A 429 1.14 -15.66 -7.60
CA VAL A 429 2.60 -15.87 -7.54
C VAL A 429 3.36 -14.54 -7.47
N SER A 430 3.02 -13.58 -8.34
CA SER A 430 3.67 -12.27 -8.39
C SER A 430 3.47 -11.49 -7.10
N VAL A 431 2.26 -11.45 -6.56
CA VAL A 431 1.96 -10.76 -5.30
C VAL A 431 2.69 -11.43 -4.14
N ASN A 432 2.69 -12.77 -4.06
CA ASN A 432 3.43 -13.48 -3.02
C ASN A 432 4.94 -13.18 -3.06
N ALA A 433 5.54 -13.05 -4.24
CA ALA A 433 6.94 -12.65 -4.38
C ALA A 433 7.16 -11.23 -3.84
N GLN A 434 6.26 -10.30 -4.13
CA GLN A 434 6.34 -8.92 -3.64
C GLN A 434 6.08 -8.79 -2.13
N LEU A 435 5.26 -9.67 -1.55
CA LEU A 435 5.01 -9.70 -0.12
C LEU A 435 6.19 -10.26 0.69
N ASN A 436 7.13 -10.96 0.08
CA ASN A 436 8.22 -11.66 0.76
C ASN A 436 9.58 -11.16 0.27
N GLN A 437 9.94 -9.94 0.65
CA GLN A 437 11.21 -9.33 0.24
C GLN A 437 11.80 -8.43 1.33
N GLU A 438 13.06 -8.14 1.19
CA GLU A 438 13.76 -7.13 1.98
C GLU A 438 13.75 -5.81 1.21
N TRP A 439 13.00 -4.83 1.71
CA TRP A 439 12.84 -3.51 1.07
C TRP A 439 14.06 -2.60 1.26
N ARG A 440 14.67 -2.72 2.44
CA ARG A 440 15.93 -2.09 2.83
C ARG A 440 16.62 -3.03 3.80
N LYS A 441 17.94 -2.86 3.96
CA LYS A 441 18.71 -3.63 4.95
C LYS A 441 18.05 -3.58 6.33
N GLY A 442 17.67 -4.73 6.83
CA GLY A 442 17.01 -4.87 8.12
C GLY A 442 15.50 -4.60 8.14
N ILE A 443 14.85 -4.30 7.00
CA ILE A 443 13.39 -4.17 6.91
C ILE A 443 12.86 -5.22 5.94
N ARG A 444 12.18 -6.23 6.46
CA ARG A 444 11.66 -7.36 5.71
C ARG A 444 10.15 -7.45 5.84
N THR A 445 9.49 -7.74 4.72
CA THR A 445 8.08 -8.15 4.72
C THR A 445 7.97 -9.66 4.56
N SER A 446 6.93 -10.22 5.14
CA SER A 446 6.52 -11.62 4.94
C SER A 446 5.00 -11.67 4.84
N GLY A 447 4.50 -12.47 3.89
CA GLY A 447 3.06 -12.55 3.68
C GLY A 447 2.67 -13.63 2.68
N SER A 448 1.38 -13.88 2.59
CA SER A 448 0.81 -14.81 1.63
C SER A 448 -0.58 -14.41 1.18
N VAL A 449 -0.85 -14.53 -0.11
CA VAL A 449 -2.19 -14.47 -0.67
C VAL A 449 -2.87 -15.81 -0.46
N GLN A 450 -3.92 -15.82 0.35
CA GLN A 450 -4.70 -17.02 0.60
C GLN A 450 -5.69 -17.28 -0.54
N ASP A 451 -6.42 -16.24 -0.94
CA ASP A 451 -7.53 -16.36 -1.88
C ASP A 451 -7.69 -15.12 -2.74
N ILE A 452 -7.99 -15.31 -4.03
CA ILE A 452 -8.41 -14.27 -4.97
C ILE A 452 -9.70 -14.75 -5.61
N ARG A 453 -10.79 -13.99 -5.47
CA ARG A 453 -12.11 -14.30 -6.03
C ARG A 453 -12.66 -13.14 -6.84
N LEU A 454 -13.18 -13.44 -8.00
CA LEU A 454 -14.07 -12.53 -8.70
C LEU A 454 -15.43 -12.51 -8.00
N ILE A 455 -15.96 -11.30 -7.78
CA ILE A 455 -17.28 -11.08 -7.16
C ILE A 455 -18.34 -10.94 -8.25
N GLY A 456 -18.02 -10.23 -9.35
CA GLY A 456 -18.95 -10.02 -10.44
C GLY A 456 -18.40 -9.12 -11.54
N VAL A 457 -19.19 -9.05 -12.64
CA VAL A 457 -18.88 -8.25 -13.82
C VAL A 457 -20.08 -7.38 -14.15
N TYR A 458 -19.85 -6.08 -14.26
CA TYR A 458 -20.90 -5.06 -14.36
C TYR A 458 -20.66 -4.13 -15.55
N PRO A 459 -21.47 -4.20 -16.59
CA PRO A 459 -21.36 -3.27 -17.70
C PRO A 459 -21.96 -1.91 -17.33
N LEU A 460 -21.14 -0.88 -17.37
CA LEU A 460 -21.53 0.52 -17.19
C LEU A 460 -21.55 1.24 -18.54
N ASP A 461 -21.99 2.50 -18.58
CA ASP A 461 -22.10 3.27 -19.82
C ASP A 461 -20.80 3.35 -20.63
N LYS A 462 -19.67 3.58 -19.96
CA LYS A 462 -18.37 3.83 -20.62
C LYS A 462 -17.34 2.75 -20.39
N ARG A 463 -17.58 1.82 -19.48
CA ARG A 463 -16.62 0.81 -19.05
C ARG A 463 -17.27 -0.45 -18.50
N LEU A 464 -16.55 -1.53 -18.57
CA LEU A 464 -16.87 -2.77 -17.86
C LEU A 464 -16.16 -2.75 -16.50
N VAL A 465 -16.90 -2.98 -15.41
CA VAL A 465 -16.32 -3.10 -14.07
C VAL A 465 -16.26 -4.57 -13.70
N VAL A 466 -15.07 -5.04 -13.34
CA VAL A 466 -14.81 -6.39 -12.83
C VAL A 466 -14.45 -6.26 -11.37
N ARG A 467 -15.31 -6.77 -10.49
CA ARG A 467 -15.08 -6.76 -9.03
C ARG A 467 -14.37 -8.00 -8.58
N ALA A 468 -13.34 -7.81 -7.76
CA ALA A 468 -12.60 -8.92 -7.16
C ALA A 468 -12.36 -8.66 -5.66
N SER A 469 -12.17 -9.74 -4.92
CA SER A 469 -11.64 -9.72 -3.56
C SER A 469 -10.35 -10.51 -3.48
N CYS A 470 -9.43 -10.05 -2.64
CA CYS A 470 -8.15 -10.70 -2.38
C CYS A 470 -7.91 -10.73 -0.88
N ARG A 471 -7.67 -11.90 -0.31
CA ARG A 471 -7.39 -12.11 1.11
C ARG A 471 -6.02 -12.70 1.32
N GLY A 472 -5.38 -12.31 2.42
CA GLY A 472 -4.08 -12.84 2.77
C GLY A 472 -3.55 -12.29 4.08
N GLU A 473 -2.28 -12.55 4.32
CA GLU A 473 -1.57 -12.10 5.50
C GLU A 473 -0.33 -11.31 5.07
N LEU A 474 0.03 -10.33 5.88
CA LEU A 474 1.22 -9.50 5.71
C LEU A 474 1.76 -9.12 7.08
N ALA A 475 3.07 -9.24 7.27
CA ALA A 475 3.78 -8.80 8.45
C ALA A 475 5.06 -8.08 8.06
N VAL A 476 5.53 -7.17 8.92
CA VAL A 476 6.78 -6.44 8.74
C VAL A 476 7.68 -6.66 9.94
N SER A 477 8.93 -7.05 9.69
CA SER A 477 9.98 -7.12 10.71
C SER A 477 11.05 -6.05 10.44
N VAL A 478 11.44 -5.35 11.50
CA VAL A 478 12.50 -4.34 11.47
C VAL A 478 13.59 -4.80 12.43
N GLU A 479 14.66 -5.38 11.90
CA GLU A 479 15.76 -5.93 12.69
C GLU A 479 16.81 -4.86 13.04
N SER A 480 17.01 -3.89 12.13
CA SER A 480 17.90 -2.76 12.36
C SER A 480 17.32 -1.51 11.71
N ILE A 481 17.45 -0.38 12.41
CA ILE A 481 17.13 0.94 11.85
C ILE A 481 18.46 1.66 11.72
N ASP A 482 18.78 2.11 10.51
CA ASP A 482 19.93 2.98 10.30
C ASP A 482 19.54 4.39 10.79
N PHE A 483 20.01 4.74 11.99
CA PHE A 483 19.86 6.06 12.58
C PHE A 483 20.99 6.99 12.12
N SER A 484 21.32 7.02 10.84
CA SER A 484 22.13 8.10 10.30
C SER A 484 21.29 9.39 10.34
N LEU A 485 21.33 10.04 11.51
CA LEU A 485 20.85 11.39 11.71
C LEU A 485 21.84 12.39 11.12
#